data_fb795945a3ff49d1ce55ed3e1b2508ed
#
_entry.id   fb795945a3ff49d1ce55ed3e1b2508ed
#
_cell.length_a   1.000
_cell.length_b   1.000
_cell.length_c   1.000
_cell.angle_alpha   90.00
_cell.angle_beta   90.00
_cell.angle_gamma   90.00
#
_symmetry.space_group_name_H-M   'P 1'
#
loop_
_entity.id
_entity.type
_entity.pdbx_description
1 polymer ?
#
loop_
_entity_poly.entity_id
_entity_poly.type
_entity_poly.pdbx_seq_one_letter_code
_entity_poly.pdbx_strand_id
1 'polypeptide(L)'
;MLKLAKKRMSGWAVIGAVLFMIVQVMSNLYLPNLTADIVNNGVAKGDIDYIWATGMKMILFALLSILASVGNVFLASQTSQKLGQKLRSDVYRKVINYSHDEMDKVGTSSLITRTTNDVTQIQNVWMMILRMMIMAPIMLIGASFLAYQKSHTLTMVFLISLPLLAFFLLIIMYFAVPLFKAMQKKTDNLSLIHI
;
A
#
# COMPACT_ATOMS: atom_id res chain seq x y z
N MET A 1 -8.10 -5.01 -14.03
CA MET A 1 -7.11 -3.96 -13.69
C MET A 1 -5.66 -4.45 -13.73
N LEU A 2 -5.27 -5.49 -12.98
CA LEU A 2 -3.89 -6.00 -12.95
C LEU A 2 -3.33 -6.43 -14.32
N LYS A 3 -4.14 -7.04 -15.20
CA LYS A 3 -3.73 -7.42 -16.57
C LYS A 3 -3.42 -6.21 -17.45
N LEU A 4 -4.16 -5.11 -17.30
CA LEU A 4 -3.94 -3.85 -18.05
C LEU A 4 -2.67 -3.15 -17.58
N ALA A 5 -2.41 -3.16 -16.28
CA ALA A 5 -1.22 -2.58 -15.69
C ALA A 5 0.04 -3.37 -16.10
N LYS A 6 0.02 -4.70 -16.04
CA LYS A 6 1.16 -5.58 -16.35
C LYS A 6 1.71 -5.36 -17.78
N LYS A 7 0.85 -5.12 -18.77
CA LYS A 7 1.24 -4.92 -20.18
C LYS A 7 1.84 -3.53 -20.46
N ARG A 8 1.63 -2.55 -19.56
CA ARG A 8 1.91 -1.14 -19.80
C ARG A 8 3.00 -0.55 -18.92
N MET A 9 3.52 -1.32 -17.97
CA MET A 9 4.47 -0.86 -16.97
C MET A 9 5.85 -1.47 -17.16
N SER A 10 6.88 -0.71 -16.74
CA SER A 10 8.23 -1.24 -16.62
C SER A 10 8.29 -2.18 -15.40
N GLY A 11 8.41 -3.49 -15.65
CA GLY A 11 8.48 -4.50 -14.60
C GLY A 11 9.63 -4.22 -13.61
N TRP A 12 10.74 -3.69 -14.08
CA TRP A 12 11.90 -3.34 -13.27
C TRP A 12 11.61 -2.29 -12.20
N ALA A 13 10.80 -1.26 -12.53
CA ALA A 13 10.44 -0.23 -11.56
C ALA A 13 9.52 -0.78 -10.44
N VAL A 14 8.62 -1.70 -10.77
CA VAL A 14 7.78 -2.39 -9.78
C VAL A 14 8.62 -3.30 -8.89
N ILE A 15 9.53 -4.07 -9.46
CA ILE A 15 10.46 -4.92 -8.69
C ILE A 15 11.32 -4.07 -7.78
N GLY A 16 11.87 -2.95 -8.28
CA GLY A 16 12.65 -2.01 -7.48
C GLY A 16 11.84 -1.43 -6.31
N ALA A 17 10.58 -1.03 -6.54
CA ALA A 17 9.69 -0.54 -5.48
C ALA A 17 9.46 -1.60 -4.39
N VAL A 18 9.23 -2.87 -4.79
CA VAL A 18 9.05 -3.99 -3.85
C VAL A 18 10.32 -4.29 -3.09
N LEU A 19 11.50 -4.24 -3.72
CA LEU A 19 12.78 -4.44 -3.04
C LEU A 19 13.04 -3.36 -1.99
N PHE A 20 12.82 -2.09 -2.32
CA PHE A 20 12.93 -1.01 -1.33
C PHE A 20 11.93 -1.19 -0.18
N MET A 21 10.72 -1.66 -0.47
CA MET A 21 9.73 -1.97 0.56
C MET A 21 10.19 -3.10 1.49
N ILE A 22 10.77 -4.17 0.95
CA ILE A 22 11.32 -5.26 1.77
C ILE A 22 12.40 -4.74 2.70
N VAL A 23 13.35 -3.94 2.19
CA VAL A 23 14.40 -3.32 3.00
C VAL A 23 13.81 -2.44 4.10
N GLN A 24 12.82 -1.60 3.77
CA GLN A 24 12.11 -0.75 4.72
C GLN A 24 11.45 -1.57 5.83
N VAL A 25 10.69 -2.61 5.48
CA VAL A 25 9.97 -3.45 6.44
C VAL A 25 10.94 -4.21 7.33
N MET A 26 12.00 -4.79 6.76
CA MET A 26 13.04 -5.48 7.54
C MET A 26 13.72 -4.54 8.53
N SER A 27 14.07 -3.33 8.11
CA SER A 27 14.65 -2.33 9.00
C SER A 27 13.70 -1.96 10.14
N ASN A 28 12.42 -1.73 9.84
CA ASN A 28 11.40 -1.39 10.85
C ASN A 28 11.15 -2.53 11.85
N LEU A 29 11.15 -3.78 11.38
CA LEU A 29 10.98 -4.96 12.24
C LEU A 29 12.20 -5.23 13.14
N TYR A 30 13.39 -4.77 12.73
CA TYR A 30 14.60 -4.95 13.51
C TYR A 30 14.74 -3.94 14.66
N LEU A 31 14.13 -2.75 14.55
CA LEU A 31 14.21 -1.68 15.56
C LEU A 31 13.71 -2.11 16.95
N PRO A 32 12.54 -2.79 17.11
CA PRO A 32 12.09 -3.27 18.42
C PRO A 32 13.06 -4.28 19.05
N ASN A 33 13.75 -5.09 18.23
CA ASN A 33 14.76 -6.02 18.73
C ASN A 33 15.94 -5.28 19.36
N LEU A 34 16.46 -4.26 18.67
CA LEU A 34 17.55 -3.43 19.21
C LEU A 34 17.10 -2.67 20.47
N THR A 35 15.84 -2.24 20.54
CA THR A 35 15.30 -1.62 21.76
C THR A 35 15.29 -2.61 22.92
N ALA A 36 14.85 -3.86 22.70
CA ALA A 36 14.90 -4.89 23.72
C ALA A 36 16.32 -5.21 24.17
N ASP A 37 17.29 -5.22 23.23
CA ASP A 37 18.69 -5.44 23.53
C ASP A 37 19.29 -4.31 24.38
N ILE A 38 18.95 -3.06 24.10
CA ILE A 38 19.35 -1.91 24.95
C ILE A 38 18.81 -2.07 26.36
N VAL A 39 17.55 -2.44 26.52
CA VAL A 39 16.93 -2.60 27.85
C VAL A 39 17.56 -3.76 28.63
N ASN A 40 17.68 -4.93 28.01
CA ASN A 40 18.10 -6.15 28.68
C ASN A 40 19.63 -6.21 28.94
N ASN A 41 20.44 -5.69 28.04
CA ASN A 41 21.89 -5.81 28.11
C ASN A 41 22.58 -4.47 28.45
N GLY A 42 22.00 -3.34 28.11
CA GLY A 42 22.52 -2.03 28.44
C GLY A 42 22.01 -1.54 29.79
N VAL A 43 20.70 -1.25 29.86
CA VAL A 43 20.11 -0.61 31.06
C VAL A 43 20.16 -1.56 32.26
N ALA A 44 19.74 -2.82 32.10
CA ALA A 44 19.69 -3.80 33.19
C ALA A 44 21.08 -4.14 33.78
N LYS A 45 22.15 -3.96 32.99
CA LYS A 45 23.55 -4.21 33.41
C LYS A 45 24.34 -2.94 33.71
N GLY A 46 23.75 -1.74 33.49
CA GLY A 46 24.42 -0.47 33.64
C GLY A 46 25.54 -0.19 32.63
N ASP A 47 25.55 -0.91 31.49
CA ASP A 47 26.57 -0.82 30.46
C ASP A 47 26.26 0.33 29.48
N ILE A 48 26.83 1.50 29.74
CA ILE A 48 26.63 2.70 28.95
C ILE A 48 27.24 2.57 27.55
N ASP A 49 28.38 1.90 27.42
CA ASP A 49 29.04 1.73 26.13
C ASP A 49 28.20 0.84 25.20
N TYR A 50 27.57 -0.20 25.75
CA TYR A 50 26.64 -1.05 25.01
C TYR A 50 25.40 -0.26 24.53
N ILE A 51 24.86 0.63 25.37
CA ILE A 51 23.72 1.49 25.03
C ILE A 51 24.08 2.40 23.83
N TRP A 52 25.24 3.04 23.88
CA TRP A 52 25.72 3.90 22.79
C TRP A 52 25.96 3.12 21.49
N ALA A 53 26.61 1.98 21.56
CA ALA A 53 26.90 1.14 20.39
C ALA A 53 25.61 0.62 19.73
N THR A 54 24.63 0.20 20.54
CA THR A 54 23.35 -0.31 20.04
C THR A 54 22.45 0.83 19.56
N GLY A 55 22.47 1.98 20.24
CA GLY A 55 21.78 3.19 19.81
C GLY A 55 22.25 3.69 18.44
N MET A 56 23.57 3.64 18.19
CA MET A 56 24.12 3.98 16.87
C MET A 56 23.62 3.02 15.78
N LYS A 57 23.53 1.71 16.06
CA LYS A 57 22.90 0.73 15.14
C LYS A 57 21.45 1.06 14.87
N MET A 58 20.68 1.47 15.90
CA MET A 58 19.27 1.89 15.72
C MET A 58 19.16 3.09 14.78
N ILE A 59 20.02 4.09 14.92
CA ILE A 59 20.06 5.25 14.02
C ILE A 59 20.34 4.82 12.59
N LEU A 60 21.32 3.92 12.37
CA LEU A 60 21.62 3.40 11.04
C LEU A 60 20.44 2.67 10.40
N PHE A 61 19.76 1.79 11.15
CA PHE A 61 18.57 1.11 10.65
C PHE A 61 17.40 2.07 10.41
N ALA A 62 17.23 3.08 11.23
CA ALA A 62 16.22 4.13 11.01
C ALA A 62 16.50 4.93 9.74
N LEU A 63 17.74 5.35 9.51
CA LEU A 63 18.15 6.03 8.29
C LEU A 63 17.98 5.14 7.06
N LEU A 64 18.36 3.88 7.15
CA LEU A 64 18.16 2.89 6.08
C LEU A 64 16.67 2.73 5.74
N SER A 65 15.80 2.67 6.75
CA SER A 65 14.35 2.61 6.56
C SER A 65 13.80 3.86 5.85
N ILE A 66 14.27 5.05 6.24
CA ILE A 66 13.86 6.31 5.60
C ILE A 66 14.30 6.33 4.14
N LEU A 67 15.56 6.01 3.84
CA LEU A 67 16.07 5.99 2.47
C LEU A 67 15.31 4.96 1.60
N ALA A 68 15.05 3.79 2.14
CA ALA A 68 14.27 2.75 1.48
C ALA A 68 12.81 3.21 1.23
N SER A 69 12.21 3.89 2.20
CA SER A 69 10.86 4.47 2.05
C SER A 69 10.81 5.51 0.94
N VAL A 70 11.77 6.44 0.89
CA VAL A 70 11.87 7.44 -0.19
C VAL A 70 12.02 6.77 -1.54
N GLY A 71 12.90 5.76 -1.66
CA GLY A 71 13.07 4.99 -2.89
C GLY A 71 11.78 4.27 -3.33
N ASN A 72 11.07 3.63 -2.40
CA ASN A 72 9.79 2.99 -2.68
C ASN A 72 8.74 4.01 -3.18
N VAL A 73 8.56 5.12 -2.47
CA VAL A 73 7.59 6.17 -2.84
C VAL A 73 7.92 6.75 -4.21
N PHE A 74 9.19 7.02 -4.50
CA PHE A 74 9.64 7.55 -5.78
C PHE A 74 9.31 6.59 -6.94
N LEU A 75 9.66 5.31 -6.82
CA LEU A 75 9.39 4.32 -7.86
C LEU A 75 7.90 4.02 -7.99
N ALA A 76 7.15 3.93 -6.89
CA ALA A 76 5.71 3.75 -6.91
C ALA A 76 4.99 4.92 -7.59
N SER A 77 5.37 6.16 -7.27
CA SER A 77 4.83 7.36 -7.89
C SER A 77 5.15 7.42 -9.37
N GLN A 78 6.41 7.23 -9.75
CA GLN A 78 6.83 7.24 -11.16
C GLN A 78 6.06 6.19 -11.98
N THR A 79 5.88 4.99 -11.42
CA THR A 79 5.18 3.90 -12.08
C THR A 79 3.70 4.21 -12.25
N SER A 80 3.07 4.77 -11.21
CA SER A 80 1.68 5.21 -11.22
C SER A 80 1.44 6.33 -12.25
N GLN A 81 2.32 7.35 -12.31
CA GLN A 81 2.22 8.44 -13.27
C GLN A 81 2.39 7.95 -14.72
N LYS A 82 3.34 7.05 -14.98
CA LYS A 82 3.52 6.43 -16.31
C LYS A 82 2.30 5.62 -16.74
N LEU A 83 1.66 4.90 -15.79
CA LEU A 83 0.42 4.19 -16.06
C LEU A 83 -0.69 5.15 -16.48
N GLY A 84 -0.90 6.24 -15.73
CA GLY A 84 -1.91 7.25 -16.04
C GLY A 84 -1.66 7.94 -17.38
N GLN A 85 -0.40 8.29 -17.70
CA GLN A 85 -0.04 8.87 -18.97
C GLN A 85 -0.41 7.93 -20.14
N LYS A 86 -0.10 6.64 -20.02
CA LYS A 86 -0.45 5.65 -21.07
C LYS A 86 -1.96 5.46 -21.18
N LEU A 87 -2.68 5.41 -20.05
CA LEU A 87 -4.13 5.29 -20.07
C LEU A 87 -4.80 6.49 -20.73
N ARG A 88 -4.37 7.72 -20.39
CA ARG A 88 -4.87 8.94 -21.07
C ARG A 88 -4.60 8.91 -22.56
N SER A 89 -3.40 8.55 -22.98
CA SER A 89 -3.03 8.45 -24.40
C SER A 89 -3.91 7.42 -25.13
N ASP A 90 -4.18 6.25 -24.51
CA ASP A 90 -5.00 5.23 -25.14
C ASP A 90 -6.47 5.61 -25.23
N VAL A 91 -7.02 6.26 -24.19
CA VAL A 91 -8.39 6.79 -24.22
C VAL A 91 -8.50 7.88 -25.29
N TYR A 92 -7.56 8.82 -25.33
CA TYR A 92 -7.54 9.89 -26.32
C TYR A 92 -7.50 9.34 -27.75
N ARG A 93 -6.59 8.40 -28.04
CA ARG A 93 -6.50 7.76 -29.36
C ARG A 93 -7.79 7.05 -29.74
N LYS A 94 -8.48 6.44 -28.78
CA LYS A 94 -9.74 5.77 -29.05
C LYS A 94 -10.85 6.76 -29.35
N VAL A 95 -10.91 7.86 -28.60
CA VAL A 95 -11.92 8.92 -28.78
C VAL A 95 -11.79 9.63 -30.12
N ILE A 96 -10.56 9.92 -30.58
CA ILE A 96 -10.36 10.53 -31.92
C ILE A 96 -10.87 9.65 -33.05
N ASN A 97 -10.89 8.33 -32.88
CA ASN A 97 -11.37 7.39 -33.88
C ASN A 97 -12.87 7.06 -33.75
N TYR A 98 -13.61 7.73 -32.87
CA TYR A 98 -15.07 7.54 -32.74
C TYR A 98 -15.80 8.21 -33.90
N SER A 99 -16.83 7.53 -34.40
CA SER A 99 -17.82 8.12 -35.29
C SER A 99 -18.72 9.10 -34.51
N HIS A 100 -19.45 9.98 -35.24
CA HIS A 100 -20.43 10.88 -34.59
C HIS A 100 -21.45 10.14 -33.75
N ASP A 101 -21.98 9.02 -34.25
CA ASP A 101 -22.94 8.19 -33.53
C ASP A 101 -22.39 7.56 -32.24
N GLU A 102 -21.10 7.20 -32.22
CA GLU A 102 -20.45 6.67 -31.02
C GLU A 102 -20.17 7.77 -30.01
N MET A 103 -19.82 8.97 -30.48
CA MET A 103 -19.59 10.14 -29.66
C MET A 103 -20.87 10.58 -28.93
N ASP A 104 -22.00 10.60 -29.64
CA ASP A 104 -23.32 10.93 -29.09
C ASP A 104 -23.80 9.90 -28.08
N LYS A 105 -23.55 8.62 -28.32
CA LYS A 105 -23.92 7.54 -27.39
C LYS A 105 -23.16 7.60 -26.07
N VAL A 106 -21.90 7.98 -26.08
CA VAL A 106 -21.06 8.03 -24.87
C VAL A 106 -21.18 9.35 -24.13
N GLY A 107 -21.42 10.45 -24.87
CA GLY A 107 -21.51 11.81 -24.36
C GLY A 107 -20.16 12.44 -24.04
N THR A 108 -19.96 13.68 -24.47
CA THR A 108 -18.69 14.41 -24.31
C THR A 108 -18.28 14.59 -22.85
N SER A 109 -19.24 14.90 -21.98
CA SER A 109 -18.99 15.05 -20.54
C SER A 109 -18.47 13.77 -19.88
N SER A 110 -19.03 12.61 -20.28
CA SER A 110 -18.57 11.28 -19.79
C SER A 110 -17.15 10.99 -20.27
N LEU A 111 -16.79 11.34 -21.49
CA LEU A 111 -15.44 11.15 -22.03
C LEU A 111 -14.41 12.02 -21.29
N ILE A 112 -14.75 13.26 -20.97
CA ILE A 112 -13.90 14.16 -20.20
C ILE A 112 -13.66 13.55 -18.79
N THR A 113 -14.71 13.14 -18.08
CA THR A 113 -14.61 12.53 -16.75
C THR A 113 -13.75 11.29 -16.76
N ARG A 114 -13.91 10.40 -17.75
CA ARG A 114 -13.11 9.17 -17.89
C ARG A 114 -11.63 9.48 -18.14
N THR A 115 -11.33 10.50 -18.94
CA THR A 115 -9.94 10.86 -19.28
C THR A 115 -9.24 11.56 -18.12
N THR A 116 -9.96 12.29 -17.30
CA THR A 116 -9.42 13.06 -16.18
C THR A 116 -9.53 12.31 -14.87
N ASN A 117 -10.74 12.25 -14.30
CA ASN A 117 -10.98 11.77 -12.94
C ASN A 117 -10.77 10.25 -12.82
N ASP A 118 -11.34 9.45 -13.73
CA ASP A 118 -11.26 7.98 -13.63
C ASP A 118 -9.81 7.49 -13.77
N VAL A 119 -9.04 8.09 -14.69
CA VAL A 119 -7.62 7.77 -14.85
C VAL A 119 -6.84 8.15 -13.59
N THR A 120 -7.14 9.30 -12.99
CA THR A 120 -6.49 9.73 -11.74
C THR A 120 -6.83 8.79 -10.58
N GLN A 121 -8.06 8.32 -10.48
CA GLN A 121 -8.43 7.30 -9.49
C GLN A 121 -7.66 5.99 -9.69
N ILE A 122 -7.52 5.52 -10.93
CA ILE A 122 -6.72 4.32 -11.24
C ILE A 122 -5.26 4.53 -10.83
N GLN A 123 -4.68 5.70 -11.07
CA GLN A 123 -3.32 6.04 -10.63
C GLN A 123 -3.19 5.97 -9.10
N ASN A 124 -4.14 6.57 -8.37
CA ASN A 124 -4.13 6.58 -6.91
C ASN A 124 -4.27 5.17 -6.32
N VAL A 125 -5.18 4.37 -6.85
CA VAL A 125 -5.34 2.96 -6.45
C VAL A 125 -4.06 2.16 -6.71
N TRP A 126 -3.43 2.37 -7.88
CA TRP A 126 -2.17 1.69 -8.20
C TRP A 126 -1.04 2.07 -7.25
N MET A 127 -0.91 3.35 -6.93
CA MET A 127 0.06 3.84 -5.95
C MET A 127 -0.21 3.25 -4.56
N MET A 128 -1.48 3.16 -4.15
CA MET A 128 -1.88 2.53 -2.88
C MET A 128 -1.52 1.03 -2.84
N ILE A 129 -1.73 0.31 -3.93
CA ILE A 129 -1.34 -1.11 -4.04
C ILE A 129 0.17 -1.27 -3.81
N LEU A 130 0.99 -0.48 -4.51
CA LEU A 130 2.45 -0.57 -4.42
C LEU A 130 3.01 -0.13 -3.06
N ARG A 131 2.30 0.71 -2.32
CA ARG A 131 2.77 1.25 -1.03
C ARG A 131 2.18 0.54 0.19
N MET A 132 0.89 0.21 0.15
CA MET A 132 0.18 -0.27 1.34
C MET A 132 -0.22 -1.74 1.23
N MET A 133 -0.80 -2.15 0.11
CA MET A 133 -1.33 -3.50 -0.01
C MET A 133 -0.23 -4.57 -0.06
N ILE A 134 0.94 -4.25 -0.62
CA ILE A 134 2.09 -5.17 -0.65
C ILE A 134 2.85 -5.13 0.68
N MET A 135 2.89 -3.99 1.37
CA MET A 135 3.57 -3.83 2.65
C MET A 135 2.97 -4.72 3.75
N ALA A 136 1.64 -4.80 3.83
CA ALA A 136 0.96 -5.53 4.89
C ALA A 136 1.28 -7.05 4.91
N PRO A 137 1.22 -7.79 3.79
CA PRO A 137 1.64 -9.20 3.77
C PRO A 137 3.12 -9.40 4.10
N ILE A 138 4.01 -8.53 3.59
CA ILE A 138 5.45 -8.63 3.88
C ILE A 138 5.69 -8.41 5.37
N MET A 139 5.05 -7.40 5.98
CA MET A 139 5.16 -7.11 7.40
C MET A 139 4.60 -8.25 8.25
N LEU A 140 3.47 -8.84 7.85
CA LEU A 140 2.87 -9.99 8.52
C LEU A 140 3.82 -11.20 8.54
N ILE A 141 4.36 -11.56 7.38
CA ILE A 141 5.28 -12.70 7.24
C ILE A 141 6.57 -12.42 8.04
N GLY A 142 7.15 -11.23 7.91
CA GLY A 142 8.36 -10.84 8.60
C GLY A 142 8.18 -10.82 10.12
N ALA A 143 7.09 -10.25 10.63
CA ALA A 143 6.78 -10.22 12.06
C ALA A 143 6.53 -11.63 12.63
N SER A 144 5.79 -12.48 11.89
CA SER A 144 5.55 -13.87 12.29
C SER A 144 6.84 -14.68 12.36
N PHE A 145 7.75 -14.48 11.40
CA PHE A 145 9.06 -15.14 11.40
C PHE A 145 9.93 -14.71 12.59
N LEU A 146 9.98 -13.40 12.90
CA LEU A 146 10.70 -12.90 14.06
C LEU A 146 10.09 -13.37 15.38
N ALA A 147 8.77 -13.44 15.49
CA ALA A 147 8.09 -13.98 16.67
C ALA A 147 8.45 -15.45 16.89
N TYR A 148 8.49 -16.25 15.81
CA TYR A 148 8.89 -17.66 15.87
C TYR A 148 10.33 -17.85 16.39
N GLN A 149 11.26 -17.01 15.95
CA GLN A 149 12.65 -17.08 16.42
C GLN A 149 12.81 -16.67 17.89
N LYS A 150 11.96 -15.78 18.41
CA LYS A 150 12.09 -15.25 19.78
C LYS A 150 11.44 -16.14 20.82
N SER A 151 10.26 -16.69 20.55
CA SER A 151 9.51 -17.50 21.53
C SER A 151 8.40 -18.31 20.87
N HIS A 152 8.36 -19.61 21.18
CA HIS A 152 7.27 -20.50 20.74
C HIS A 152 5.90 -20.06 21.29
N THR A 153 5.88 -19.55 22.53
CA THR A 153 4.66 -19.05 23.17
C THR A 153 4.10 -17.82 22.44
N LEU A 154 4.96 -16.86 22.04
CA LEU A 154 4.55 -15.70 21.26
C LEU A 154 3.99 -16.11 19.89
N THR A 155 4.54 -17.12 19.26
CA THR A 155 4.05 -17.64 17.97
C THR A 155 2.65 -18.24 18.09
N MET A 156 2.35 -18.95 19.18
CA MET A 156 1.00 -19.46 19.46
C MET A 156 -0.03 -18.33 19.63
N VAL A 157 0.34 -17.26 20.32
CA VAL A 157 -0.53 -16.08 20.44
C VAL A 157 -0.83 -15.48 19.07
N PHE A 158 0.17 -15.36 18.18
CA PHE A 158 -0.02 -14.88 16.81
C PHE A 158 -0.93 -15.81 15.99
N LEU A 159 -0.72 -17.11 16.06
CA LEU A 159 -1.53 -18.11 15.35
C LEU A 159 -3.01 -18.08 15.74
N ILE A 160 -3.33 -17.72 16.99
CA ILE A 160 -4.70 -17.59 17.47
C ILE A 160 -5.29 -16.22 17.16
N SER A 161 -4.51 -15.16 17.35
CA SER A 161 -4.98 -13.77 17.19
C SER A 161 -5.26 -13.40 15.73
N LEU A 162 -4.48 -13.91 14.77
CA LEU A 162 -4.66 -13.58 13.35
C LEU A 162 -5.98 -14.11 12.76
N PRO A 163 -6.37 -15.39 12.94
CA PRO A 163 -7.69 -15.87 12.51
C PRO A 163 -8.84 -15.16 13.22
N LEU A 164 -8.67 -14.86 14.52
CA LEU A 164 -9.68 -14.14 15.29
C LEU A 164 -9.89 -12.71 14.74
N LEU A 165 -8.82 -12.01 14.46
CA LEU A 165 -8.86 -10.67 13.83
C LEU A 165 -9.49 -10.73 12.44
N ALA A 166 -9.13 -11.71 11.62
CA ALA A 166 -9.72 -11.95 10.32
C ALA A 166 -11.22 -12.19 10.40
N PHE A 167 -11.66 -13.00 11.39
CA PHE A 167 -13.07 -13.27 11.65
C PHE A 167 -13.86 -11.99 11.99
N PHE A 168 -13.34 -11.17 12.90
CA PHE A 168 -13.98 -9.90 13.24
C PHE A 168 -14.01 -8.93 12.05
N LEU A 169 -12.96 -8.86 11.25
CA LEU A 169 -12.94 -8.03 10.03
C LEU A 169 -14.00 -8.49 9.02
N LEU A 170 -14.19 -9.80 8.83
CA LEU A 170 -15.24 -10.32 7.96
C LEU A 170 -16.64 -9.95 8.45
N ILE A 171 -16.89 -10.02 9.77
CA ILE A 171 -18.15 -9.58 10.38
C ILE A 171 -18.37 -8.08 10.12
N ILE A 172 -17.36 -7.25 10.40
CA ILE A 172 -17.45 -5.80 10.15
C ILE A 172 -17.74 -5.51 8.67
N MET A 173 -17.04 -6.17 7.74
CA MET A 173 -17.28 -6.01 6.32
C MET A 173 -18.69 -6.42 5.90
N TYR A 174 -19.20 -7.51 6.46
CA TYR A 174 -20.57 -8.00 6.18
C TYR A 174 -21.62 -6.95 6.52
N PHE A 175 -21.49 -6.24 7.63
CA PHE A 175 -22.41 -5.16 8.01
C PHE A 175 -22.09 -3.81 7.36
N ALA A 176 -20.82 -3.46 7.22
CA ALA A 176 -20.41 -2.16 6.70
C ALA A 176 -20.68 -1.99 5.21
N VAL A 177 -20.40 -3.02 4.39
CA VAL A 177 -20.55 -2.93 2.94
C VAL A 177 -21.98 -2.58 2.50
N PRO A 178 -23.06 -3.23 2.99
CA PRO A 178 -24.42 -2.86 2.62
C PRO A 178 -24.81 -1.47 3.11
N LEU A 179 -24.32 -1.05 4.29
CA LEU A 179 -24.58 0.32 4.81
C LEU A 179 -23.93 1.39 3.92
N PHE A 180 -22.69 1.18 3.48
CA PHE A 180 -22.03 2.08 2.53
C PHE A 180 -22.77 2.17 1.20
N LYS A 181 -23.23 1.04 0.65
CA LYS A 181 -24.04 1.03 -0.58
C LYS A 181 -25.37 1.78 -0.41
N ALA A 182 -26.04 1.60 0.71
CA ALA A 182 -27.26 2.31 1.02
C ALA A 182 -27.04 3.83 1.17
N MET A 183 -25.93 4.23 1.81
CA MET A 183 -25.55 5.63 1.95
C MET A 183 -25.24 6.26 0.59
N GLN A 184 -24.45 5.61 -0.26
CA GLN A 184 -24.18 6.09 -1.64
C GLN A 184 -25.48 6.30 -2.42
N LYS A 185 -26.38 5.31 -2.40
CA LYS A 185 -27.67 5.43 -3.10
C LYS A 185 -28.53 6.62 -2.61
N LYS A 186 -28.50 6.90 -1.30
CA LYS A 186 -29.20 8.07 -0.74
C LYS A 186 -28.53 9.38 -1.12
N THR A 187 -27.20 9.42 -1.16
CA THR A 187 -26.43 10.60 -1.58
C THR A 187 -26.66 10.91 -3.06
N ASP A 188 -26.67 9.89 -3.93
CA ASP A 188 -26.98 10.04 -5.36
C ASP A 188 -28.38 10.58 -5.59
N ASN A 189 -29.38 10.10 -4.82
CA ASN A 189 -30.74 10.60 -4.88
C ASN A 189 -30.88 12.07 -4.41
N LEU A 190 -30.08 12.48 -3.39
CA LEU A 190 -30.06 13.88 -2.92
C LEU A 190 -29.42 14.81 -3.97
N SER A 191 -28.38 14.36 -4.68
CA SER A 191 -27.77 15.10 -5.78
C SER A 191 -28.73 15.34 -6.96
N LEU A 192 -29.67 14.40 -7.20
CA LEU A 192 -30.69 14.51 -8.25
C LEU A 192 -31.82 15.48 -7.90
N ILE A 193 -32.07 15.81 -6.63
CA ILE A 193 -33.13 16.72 -6.19
C ILE A 193 -32.67 18.19 -6.24
N HIS A 194 -31.38 18.48 -6.33
CA HIS A 194 -30.82 19.84 -6.36
C HIS A 194 -30.39 20.31 -7.76
N ILE A 195 -30.79 19.61 -8.83
CA ILE A 195 -30.73 20.05 -10.22
C ILE A 195 -32.15 20.19 -10.76
#